data_f3d132b8e92b1a4d598fa41aea43b194
#
_entry.id   f3d132b8e92b1a4d598fa41aea43b194
#
_cell.length_a   1.000
_cell.length_b   1.000
_cell.length_c   1.000
_cell.angle_alpha   90.00
_cell.angle_beta   90.00
_cell.angle_gamma   90.00
#
_symmetry.space_group_name_H-M   'P 1'
#
loop_
_entity.id
_entity.type
_entity.pdbx_description
1 polymer ?
#
loop_
_entity_poly.entity_id
_entity_poly.type
_entity_poly.pdbx_seq_one_letter_code
_entity_poly.pdbx_strand_id
1 'polypeptide(L)'
;MNLRNESVQNKEMGMSEKKRILFLCDASDIDVVSESFADNPEYELAIESFEKILRFGVLDYLEETIERIKKNPELYDGIIGTHDSSAVIAAIIAQETGKRFASVDAVVNCQNKYLSRRIQKQVVPEITPDYAIALDYLRNPSRLSLPFFTKPARSNISFGTHRIESQKELEYYITRESIDIARYNQYYLDALSRRPSYHNAMNIATCNSFLCEGLIDGVQVTVDGFIYEGEITFFGVTKANYYPDSNSFFYHLFPYSFSPELTKKIEEGLSRLIPALGINDSFFNVEIRANEKDNTFKIVEVNSRIAFQFAKTIEAVRGFDPLHLQCDVAVGKKPSLVPTRENRFKYCYNFELHHFADARIVQTPTQSAYAEMHLKYPEVHVRNLVHEGFNLSEFKHNPDSFRYCMVDIPGDSHEEIMHKYEDVVNILGYKFVPVHSKLDMVEDYMPGVPLEDSHGEADLLSAQPPLSE
;
A
#
# COMPACT_ATOMS: atom_id res chain seq x y z
N MET A 1 28.01 3.45 33.31
CA MET A 1 28.77 4.71 33.54
C MET A 1 29.10 5.43 32.22
N ASN A 2 28.95 4.80 31.07
CA ASN A 2 29.30 5.41 29.75
C ASN A 2 28.16 6.22 29.07
N LEU A 3 26.90 5.98 29.36
CA LEU A 3 25.78 6.71 28.70
C LEU A 3 25.63 8.18 29.17
N ARG A 4 26.15 8.55 30.34
CA ARG A 4 26.13 9.95 30.79
C ARG A 4 27.22 10.82 30.21
N ASN A 5 28.31 10.24 29.73
CA ASN A 5 29.42 10.99 29.16
C ASN A 5 29.19 11.34 27.66
N GLU A 6 28.45 10.53 26.92
CA GLU A 6 28.11 10.86 25.53
C GLU A 6 27.08 12.00 25.44
N SER A 7 26.12 12.07 26.37
CA SER A 7 25.15 13.17 26.41
C SER A 7 25.76 14.52 26.75
N VAL A 8 26.87 14.54 27.51
CA VAL A 8 27.58 15.78 27.89
C VAL A 8 28.50 16.24 26.74
N GLN A 9 29.15 15.31 26.03
CA GLN A 9 30.02 15.66 24.87
C GLN A 9 29.22 16.18 23.67
N ASN A 10 27.99 15.65 23.42
CA ASN A 10 27.12 16.13 22.35
C ASN A 10 26.54 17.53 22.63
N LYS A 11 26.37 17.93 23.88
CA LYS A 11 25.97 19.30 24.26
C LYS A 11 27.06 20.34 23.97
N GLU A 12 28.33 19.95 24.00
CA GLU A 12 29.45 20.87 23.76
C GLU A 12 29.70 21.12 22.25
N MET A 13 29.18 20.24 21.34
CA MET A 13 29.33 20.39 19.90
C MET A 13 28.12 21.04 19.19
N GLY A 14 27.09 21.50 19.91
CA GLY A 14 25.94 22.16 19.30
C GLY A 14 25.03 21.24 18.48
N MET A 15 25.18 19.92 18.57
CA MET A 15 24.28 18.94 17.93
C MET A 15 22.98 18.90 18.73
N SER A 16 21.87 19.24 18.10
CA SER A 16 20.55 19.06 18.70
C SER A 16 20.30 17.56 18.96
N GLU A 17 19.67 17.25 20.10
CA GLU A 17 19.27 15.87 20.39
C GLU A 17 18.30 15.39 19.29
N LYS A 18 18.54 14.18 18.73
CA LYS A 18 17.68 13.60 17.68
C LYS A 18 16.26 13.43 18.19
N LYS A 19 15.29 13.74 17.35
CA LYS A 19 13.87 13.49 17.63
C LYS A 19 13.56 12.02 17.51
N ARG A 20 12.94 11.46 18.53
CA ARG A 20 12.64 10.03 18.58
C ARG A 20 11.22 9.73 18.09
N ILE A 21 11.12 8.87 17.07
CA ILE A 21 9.87 8.53 16.39
C ILE A 21 9.49 7.07 16.66
N LEU A 22 8.27 6.83 17.14
CA LEU A 22 7.67 5.49 17.08
C LEU A 22 7.17 5.25 15.67
N PHE A 23 7.84 4.33 14.95
CA PHE A 23 7.59 4.08 13.54
C PHE A 23 6.97 2.69 13.35
N LEU A 24 5.69 2.64 12.96
CA LEU A 24 4.92 1.42 12.75
C LEU A 24 4.83 1.10 11.26
N CYS A 25 5.37 -0.05 10.84
CA CYS A 25 5.38 -0.49 9.43
C CYS A 25 5.11 -1.99 9.32
N ASP A 26 5.03 -2.52 8.09
CA ASP A 26 5.04 -3.96 7.86
C ASP A 26 6.47 -4.51 8.00
N ALA A 27 6.64 -5.79 8.35
CA ALA A 27 7.96 -6.38 8.57
C ALA A 27 8.85 -6.35 7.30
N SER A 28 8.25 -6.44 6.13
CA SER A 28 8.95 -6.35 4.83
C SER A 28 9.55 -4.97 4.54
N ASP A 29 9.20 -3.94 5.31
CA ASP A 29 9.60 -2.56 5.07
C ASP A 29 10.72 -2.10 6.00
N ILE A 30 11.05 -2.90 7.03
CA ILE A 30 12.04 -2.53 8.07
C ILE A 30 13.39 -2.16 7.47
N ASP A 31 13.85 -2.93 6.47
CA ASP A 31 15.15 -2.69 5.84
C ASP A 31 15.16 -1.36 5.08
N VAL A 32 14.10 -1.08 4.30
CA VAL A 32 13.95 0.20 3.56
C VAL A 32 13.89 1.38 4.52
N VAL A 33 13.15 1.27 5.61
CA VAL A 33 13.07 2.31 6.65
C VAL A 33 14.43 2.51 7.32
N SER A 34 15.09 1.43 7.70
CA SER A 34 16.40 1.48 8.37
C SER A 34 17.46 2.11 7.48
N GLU A 35 17.47 1.78 6.19
CA GLU A 35 18.36 2.38 5.19
C GLU A 35 18.10 3.89 5.02
N SER A 36 16.82 4.31 4.91
CA SER A 36 16.46 5.72 4.77
C SER A 36 16.94 6.59 5.95
N PHE A 37 17.08 6.01 7.14
CA PHE A 37 17.44 6.74 8.35
C PHE A 37 18.83 6.40 8.91
N ALA A 38 19.64 5.56 8.24
CA ALA A 38 20.95 5.10 8.75
C ALA A 38 21.86 6.25 9.19
N ASP A 39 21.94 7.31 8.38
CA ASP A 39 22.78 8.48 8.64
C ASP A 39 21.96 9.76 8.91
N ASN A 40 20.67 9.61 9.28
CA ASN A 40 19.82 10.77 9.51
C ASN A 40 20.26 11.53 10.77
N PRO A 41 20.58 12.84 10.68
CA PRO A 41 21.05 13.62 11.82
C PRO A 41 19.91 14.10 12.75
N GLU A 42 18.66 14.14 12.27
CA GLU A 42 17.53 14.75 12.96
C GLU A 42 16.66 13.73 13.69
N TYR A 43 16.58 12.49 13.16
CA TYR A 43 15.63 11.48 13.64
C TYR A 43 16.30 10.20 14.11
N GLU A 44 15.77 9.64 15.20
CA GLU A 44 16.02 8.28 15.70
C GLU A 44 14.72 7.50 15.69
N LEU A 45 14.69 6.32 15.06
CA LEU A 45 13.49 5.52 14.94
C LEU A 45 13.43 4.37 15.94
N ALA A 46 12.29 4.23 16.63
CA ALA A 46 11.88 3.01 17.30
C ALA A 46 10.89 2.27 16.37
N ILE A 47 11.44 1.34 15.58
CA ILE A 47 10.67 0.62 14.55
C ILE A 47 9.96 -0.59 15.16
N GLU A 48 8.65 -0.69 14.95
CA GLU A 48 7.82 -1.83 15.35
C GLU A 48 7.03 -2.35 14.15
N SER A 49 7.12 -3.67 13.88
CA SER A 49 6.35 -4.25 12.79
C SER A 49 4.93 -4.61 13.22
N PHE A 50 3.99 -4.49 12.28
CA PHE A 50 2.60 -4.85 12.50
C PHE A 50 2.44 -6.34 12.84
N GLU A 51 3.25 -7.23 12.24
CA GLU A 51 3.25 -8.65 12.54
C GLU A 51 3.71 -8.95 13.98
N LYS A 52 4.65 -8.16 14.52
CA LYS A 52 5.04 -8.25 15.92
C LYS A 52 3.90 -7.79 16.84
N ILE A 53 3.23 -6.69 16.49
CA ILE A 53 2.06 -6.17 17.21
C ILE A 53 0.93 -7.20 17.24
N LEU A 54 0.65 -7.87 16.11
CA LEU A 54 -0.36 -8.93 16.04
C LEU A 54 -0.02 -10.12 16.97
N ARG A 55 1.26 -10.53 16.99
CA ARG A 55 1.70 -11.65 17.87
C ARG A 55 1.62 -11.29 19.36
N PHE A 56 1.88 -10.05 19.70
CA PHE A 56 1.76 -9.56 21.07
C PHE A 56 0.29 -9.41 21.50
N GLY A 57 -0.61 -9.12 20.56
CA GLY A 57 -1.99 -8.75 20.77
C GLY A 57 -2.20 -7.24 20.63
N VAL A 58 -3.02 -6.85 19.64
CA VAL A 58 -3.20 -5.42 19.30
C VAL A 58 -3.69 -4.59 20.48
N LEU A 59 -4.61 -5.14 21.30
CA LEU A 59 -5.15 -4.43 22.46
C LEU A 59 -4.12 -4.24 23.55
N ASP A 60 -3.38 -5.30 23.87
CA ASP A 60 -2.34 -5.27 24.92
C ASP A 60 -1.22 -4.31 24.50
N TYR A 61 -0.84 -4.33 23.20
CA TYR A 61 0.14 -3.40 22.65
C TYR A 61 -0.30 -1.94 22.75
N LEU A 62 -1.56 -1.65 22.41
CA LEU A 62 -2.13 -0.31 22.52
C LEU A 62 -2.12 0.17 23.98
N GLU A 63 -2.61 -0.64 24.90
CA GLU A 63 -2.71 -0.29 26.32
C GLU A 63 -1.32 -0.05 26.93
N GLU A 64 -0.38 -0.98 26.73
CA GLU A 64 0.98 -0.85 27.24
C GLU A 64 1.71 0.37 26.65
N THR A 65 1.61 0.57 25.32
CA THR A 65 2.31 1.66 24.64
C THR A 65 1.76 3.02 25.06
N ILE A 66 0.43 3.17 25.12
CA ILE A 66 -0.23 4.40 25.56
C ILE A 66 0.14 4.72 27.02
N GLU A 67 0.07 3.71 27.90
CA GLU A 67 0.41 3.89 29.30
C GLU A 67 1.89 4.29 29.49
N ARG A 68 2.80 3.66 28.76
CA ARG A 68 4.23 3.97 28.75
C ARG A 68 4.52 5.40 28.30
N ILE A 69 3.85 5.86 27.24
CA ILE A 69 4.00 7.24 26.74
C ILE A 69 3.39 8.24 27.75
N LYS A 70 2.20 7.96 28.31
CA LYS A 70 1.58 8.83 29.33
C LYS A 70 2.43 8.97 30.59
N LYS A 71 3.13 7.90 30.99
CA LYS A 71 4.10 7.93 32.12
C LYS A 71 5.40 8.67 31.78
N ASN A 72 5.80 8.66 30.53
CA ASN A 72 6.98 9.36 30.05
C ASN A 72 6.67 10.04 28.69
N PRO A 73 6.10 11.26 28.68
CA PRO A 73 5.73 11.97 27.47
C PRO A 73 6.89 12.26 26.50
N GLU A 74 8.12 12.29 27.02
CA GLU A 74 9.36 12.51 26.25
C GLU A 74 9.88 11.22 25.58
N LEU A 75 9.21 10.08 25.77
CA LEU A 75 9.65 8.80 25.21
C LEU A 75 9.70 8.81 23.69
N TYR A 76 8.74 9.50 23.05
CA TYR A 76 8.69 9.73 21.61
C TYR A 76 8.24 11.15 21.30
N ASP A 77 8.88 11.79 20.32
CA ASP A 77 8.50 13.11 19.79
C ASP A 77 7.35 13.00 18.78
N GLY A 78 7.30 11.91 18.01
CA GLY A 78 6.29 11.66 16.99
C GLY A 78 5.90 10.19 16.87
N ILE A 79 4.78 9.94 16.21
CA ILE A 79 4.24 8.60 15.93
C ILE A 79 3.86 8.52 14.47
N ILE A 80 4.22 7.43 13.78
CA ILE A 80 3.98 7.20 12.36
C ILE A 80 3.42 5.80 12.13
N GLY A 81 2.47 5.68 11.21
CA GLY A 81 1.97 4.42 10.66
C GLY A 81 1.92 4.51 9.14
N THR A 82 2.56 3.57 8.44
CA THR A 82 2.76 3.63 6.99
C THR A 82 1.76 2.81 6.16
N HIS A 83 1.04 1.89 6.79
CA HIS A 83 0.04 1.01 6.15
C HIS A 83 -1.31 1.16 6.85
N ASP A 84 -2.38 0.69 6.23
CA ASP A 84 -3.74 0.79 6.79
C ASP A 84 -3.85 0.11 8.16
N SER A 85 -3.16 -1.01 8.34
CA SER A 85 -3.08 -1.74 9.61
C SER A 85 -2.37 -0.94 10.69
N SER A 86 -1.21 -0.40 10.40
CA SER A 86 -0.42 0.40 11.34
C SER A 86 -0.96 1.81 11.52
N ALA A 87 -1.61 2.39 10.52
CA ALA A 87 -2.18 3.74 10.61
C ALA A 87 -3.29 3.87 11.66
N VAL A 88 -4.17 2.88 11.80
CA VAL A 88 -5.21 2.91 12.83
C VAL A 88 -4.61 2.81 14.24
N ILE A 89 -3.56 1.99 14.41
CA ILE A 89 -2.84 1.84 15.68
C ILE A 89 -2.12 3.15 16.00
N ALA A 90 -1.38 3.72 15.04
CA ALA A 90 -0.71 5.01 15.19
C ALA A 90 -1.68 6.13 15.55
N ALA A 91 -2.84 6.20 14.87
CA ALA A 91 -3.87 7.21 15.14
C ALA A 91 -4.41 7.11 16.58
N ILE A 92 -4.71 5.91 17.06
CA ILE A 92 -5.19 5.70 18.43
C ILE A 92 -4.12 6.13 19.45
N ILE A 93 -2.87 5.67 19.28
CA ILE A 93 -1.77 6.03 20.18
C ILE A 93 -1.54 7.54 20.16
N ALA A 94 -1.45 8.15 18.97
CA ALA A 94 -1.21 9.58 18.82
C ALA A 94 -2.31 10.41 19.51
N GLN A 95 -3.59 10.09 19.24
CA GLN A 95 -4.71 10.82 19.81
C GLN A 95 -4.83 10.69 21.32
N GLU A 96 -4.56 9.51 21.89
CA GLU A 96 -4.58 9.28 23.34
C GLU A 96 -3.37 9.85 24.10
N THR A 97 -2.28 10.13 23.40
CA THR A 97 -1.04 10.65 23.98
C THR A 97 -0.74 12.10 23.58
N GLY A 98 -1.63 12.73 22.81
CA GLY A 98 -1.47 14.13 22.37
C GLY A 98 -0.35 14.33 21.34
N LYS A 99 0.04 13.27 20.61
CA LYS A 99 1.02 13.33 19.50
C LYS A 99 0.31 13.61 18.17
N ARG A 100 1.06 14.09 17.18
CA ARG A 100 0.53 14.40 15.85
C ARG A 100 0.46 13.14 14.98
N PHE A 101 -0.68 12.92 14.37
CA PHE A 101 -0.97 11.98 13.29
C PHE A 101 -2.38 12.26 12.78
N ALA A 102 -2.80 11.59 11.68
CA ALA A 102 -4.20 11.62 11.27
C ALA A 102 -5.12 11.20 12.44
N SER A 103 -6.24 11.90 12.63
CA SER A 103 -7.21 11.53 13.66
C SER A 103 -7.78 10.12 13.42
N VAL A 104 -8.23 9.46 14.47
CA VAL A 104 -8.90 8.15 14.34
C VAL A 104 -10.10 8.23 13.41
N ASP A 105 -10.89 9.30 13.47
CA ASP A 105 -12.05 9.52 12.58
C ASP A 105 -11.60 9.65 11.11
N ALA A 106 -10.52 10.37 10.82
CA ALA A 106 -9.99 10.50 9.47
C ALA A 106 -9.56 9.13 8.91
N VAL A 107 -8.83 8.34 9.70
CA VAL A 107 -8.40 6.98 9.31
C VAL A 107 -9.62 6.09 9.07
N VAL A 108 -10.61 6.11 9.95
CA VAL A 108 -11.87 5.35 9.80
C VAL A 108 -12.63 5.77 8.55
N ASN A 109 -12.78 7.08 8.30
CA ASN A 109 -13.47 7.62 7.13
C ASN A 109 -12.78 7.24 5.80
N CYS A 110 -11.47 7.10 5.81
CA CYS A 110 -10.71 6.68 4.63
C CYS A 110 -10.75 5.16 4.45
N GLN A 111 -10.46 4.39 5.50
CA GLN A 111 -10.35 2.92 5.40
C GLN A 111 -11.69 2.22 5.18
N ASN A 112 -12.80 2.80 5.66
CA ASN A 112 -14.14 2.30 5.33
C ASN A 112 -14.65 2.97 4.05
N LYS A 113 -14.55 2.27 2.93
CA LYS A 113 -14.93 2.77 1.60
C LYS A 113 -16.37 3.27 1.55
N TYR A 114 -17.30 2.68 2.31
CA TYR A 114 -18.67 3.16 2.36
C TYR A 114 -18.78 4.52 3.07
N LEU A 115 -18.08 4.73 4.19
CA LEU A 115 -18.04 6.03 4.85
C LEU A 115 -17.37 7.08 3.95
N SER A 116 -16.26 6.72 3.32
CA SER A 116 -15.58 7.56 2.33
C SER A 116 -16.52 8.00 1.22
N ARG A 117 -17.28 7.06 0.61
CA ARG A 117 -18.24 7.36 -0.46
C ARG A 117 -19.39 8.27 0.01
N ARG A 118 -19.86 8.10 1.23
CA ARG A 118 -20.90 8.99 1.80
C ARG A 118 -20.41 10.43 1.90
N ILE A 119 -19.19 10.64 2.40
CA ILE A 119 -18.59 11.97 2.50
C ILE A 119 -18.32 12.55 1.10
N GLN A 120 -17.74 11.75 0.19
CA GLN A 120 -17.51 12.11 -1.20
C GLN A 120 -18.79 12.59 -1.87
N LYS A 121 -19.89 11.83 -1.72
CA LYS A 121 -21.19 12.18 -2.34
C LYS A 121 -21.76 13.51 -1.85
N GLN A 122 -21.44 13.91 -0.62
CA GLN A 122 -21.87 15.19 -0.05
C GLN A 122 -21.01 16.36 -0.52
N VAL A 123 -19.70 16.16 -0.67
CA VAL A 123 -18.73 17.25 -0.88
C VAL A 123 -18.30 17.37 -2.34
N VAL A 124 -18.13 16.24 -3.02
CA VAL A 124 -17.60 16.13 -4.40
C VAL A 124 -18.41 15.12 -5.22
N PRO A 125 -19.75 15.29 -5.34
CA PRO A 125 -20.60 14.31 -6.03
C PRO A 125 -20.18 14.08 -7.49
N GLU A 126 -19.61 15.09 -8.15
CA GLU A 126 -19.19 15.04 -9.56
C GLU A 126 -18.01 14.09 -9.82
N ILE A 127 -17.17 13.83 -8.82
CA ILE A 127 -16.02 12.92 -8.93
C ILE A 127 -16.19 11.63 -8.12
N THR A 128 -17.37 11.45 -7.50
CA THR A 128 -17.73 10.23 -6.78
C THR A 128 -18.32 9.21 -7.76
N PRO A 129 -17.86 7.94 -7.78
CA PRO A 129 -18.52 6.90 -8.57
C PRO A 129 -19.91 6.58 -8.01
N ASP A 130 -20.76 5.99 -8.83
CA ASP A 130 -22.01 5.41 -8.35
C ASP A 130 -21.71 4.18 -7.49
N TYR A 131 -22.43 4.03 -6.38
CA TYR A 131 -22.17 2.96 -5.43
C TYR A 131 -23.44 2.52 -4.69
N ALA A 132 -23.40 1.29 -4.18
CA ALA A 132 -24.42 0.73 -3.28
C ALA A 132 -23.77 -0.29 -2.33
N ILE A 133 -24.33 -0.47 -1.13
CA ILE A 133 -24.03 -1.66 -0.33
C ILE A 133 -24.60 -2.88 -1.08
N ALA A 134 -23.83 -3.96 -1.16
CA ALA A 134 -24.18 -5.12 -1.96
C ALA A 134 -25.54 -5.73 -1.56
N LEU A 135 -25.84 -5.81 -0.26
CA LEU A 135 -27.17 -6.27 0.21
C LEU A 135 -28.31 -5.32 -0.18
N ASP A 136 -28.05 -4.02 -0.25
CA ASP A 136 -29.06 -3.04 -0.72
C ASP A 136 -29.24 -3.12 -2.23
N TYR A 137 -28.17 -3.40 -2.97
CA TYR A 137 -28.25 -3.67 -4.41
C TYR A 137 -29.07 -4.92 -4.70
N LEU A 138 -28.85 -6.02 -3.98
CA LEU A 138 -29.62 -7.26 -4.15
C LEU A 138 -31.12 -7.07 -3.89
N ARG A 139 -31.49 -6.16 -2.97
CA ARG A 139 -32.90 -5.77 -2.73
C ARG A 139 -33.48 -4.85 -3.79
N ASN A 140 -32.64 -4.00 -4.40
CA ASN A 140 -33.03 -3.05 -5.43
C ASN A 140 -31.95 -2.90 -6.51
N PRO A 141 -31.90 -3.79 -7.52
CA PRO A 141 -30.88 -3.80 -8.58
C PRO A 141 -30.88 -2.58 -9.48
N SER A 142 -31.93 -1.75 -9.49
CA SER A 142 -31.98 -0.55 -10.32
C SER A 142 -31.00 0.56 -9.89
N ARG A 143 -30.36 0.41 -8.74
CA ARG A 143 -29.42 1.40 -8.21
C ARG A 143 -28.07 1.46 -8.92
N LEU A 144 -27.67 0.37 -9.56
CA LEU A 144 -26.36 0.26 -10.24
C LEU A 144 -26.51 -0.71 -11.43
N SER A 145 -25.93 -0.34 -12.58
CA SER A 145 -25.97 -1.19 -13.79
C SER A 145 -24.81 -2.19 -13.80
N LEU A 146 -25.07 -3.41 -14.21
CA LEU A 146 -24.03 -4.40 -14.53
C LEU A 146 -23.30 -4.04 -15.85
N PRO A 147 -22.02 -4.36 -16.01
CA PRO A 147 -21.14 -4.89 -14.99
C PRO A 147 -20.66 -3.80 -14.01
N PHE A 148 -20.26 -4.20 -12.81
CA PHE A 148 -19.66 -3.32 -11.81
C PHE A 148 -18.59 -4.06 -11.00
N PHE A 149 -17.81 -3.34 -10.18
CA PHE A 149 -16.92 -3.96 -9.21
C PHE A 149 -17.59 -4.11 -7.86
N THR A 150 -17.38 -5.27 -7.20
CA THR A 150 -17.63 -5.43 -5.78
C THR A 150 -16.31 -5.51 -5.02
N LYS A 151 -16.28 -4.95 -3.82
CA LYS A 151 -15.13 -4.99 -2.91
C LYS A 151 -15.59 -4.89 -1.46
N PRO A 152 -14.87 -5.47 -0.49
CA PRO A 152 -15.17 -5.25 0.91
C PRO A 152 -15.11 -3.77 1.27
N ALA A 153 -16.00 -3.30 2.13
CA ALA A 153 -16.01 -1.92 2.59
C ALA A 153 -14.69 -1.55 3.28
N ARG A 154 -14.05 -2.51 3.96
CA ARG A 154 -12.69 -2.38 4.47
C ARG A 154 -11.85 -3.57 4.06
N SER A 155 -10.91 -3.32 3.18
CA SER A 155 -9.85 -4.25 2.74
C SER A 155 -8.72 -3.43 2.10
N ASN A 156 -7.55 -4.04 1.93
CA ASN A 156 -6.41 -3.47 1.19
C ASN A 156 -5.93 -4.45 0.11
N ILE A 157 -5.01 -4.02 -0.75
CA ILE A 157 -4.34 -4.84 -1.78
C ILE A 157 -5.36 -5.61 -2.64
N SER A 158 -6.45 -4.94 -3.05
CA SER A 158 -7.53 -5.53 -3.87
C SER A 158 -8.18 -6.81 -3.29
N PHE A 159 -7.93 -7.14 -2.01
CA PHE A 159 -8.49 -8.33 -1.38
C PHE A 159 -10.02 -8.31 -1.43
N GLY A 160 -10.63 -9.35 -2.00
CA GLY A 160 -12.07 -9.47 -2.17
C GLY A 160 -12.67 -8.55 -3.25
N THR A 161 -11.85 -8.04 -4.19
CA THR A 161 -12.32 -7.19 -5.29
C THR A 161 -12.60 -8.04 -6.52
N HIS A 162 -13.85 -8.00 -7.02
CA HIS A 162 -14.30 -8.78 -8.17
C HIS A 162 -15.11 -7.93 -9.14
N ARG A 163 -14.93 -8.17 -10.43
CA ARG A 163 -15.82 -7.68 -11.48
C ARG A 163 -17.05 -8.59 -11.52
N ILE A 164 -18.23 -8.00 -11.47
CA ILE A 164 -19.51 -8.68 -11.36
C ILE A 164 -20.31 -8.50 -12.65
N GLU A 165 -20.65 -9.61 -13.29
CA GLU A 165 -21.45 -9.65 -14.51
C GLU A 165 -22.91 -10.08 -14.22
N SER A 166 -23.18 -10.64 -13.04
CA SER A 166 -24.53 -11.09 -12.63
C SER A 166 -24.76 -11.01 -11.13
N GLN A 167 -26.03 -10.95 -10.72
CA GLN A 167 -26.42 -11.01 -9.29
C GLN A 167 -25.94 -12.30 -8.61
N LYS A 168 -25.97 -13.43 -9.34
CA LYS A 168 -25.52 -14.73 -8.80
C LYS A 168 -24.03 -14.73 -8.46
N GLU A 169 -23.22 -14.08 -9.27
CA GLU A 169 -21.79 -13.90 -8.96
C GLU A 169 -21.59 -13.05 -7.72
N LEU A 170 -22.35 -11.96 -7.59
CA LEU A 170 -22.30 -11.12 -6.39
C LEU A 170 -22.64 -11.92 -5.13
N GLU A 171 -23.74 -12.68 -5.15
CA GLU A 171 -24.16 -13.54 -4.04
C GLU A 171 -23.09 -14.60 -3.71
N TYR A 172 -22.47 -15.19 -4.73
CA TYR A 172 -21.40 -16.16 -4.58
C TYR A 172 -20.18 -15.58 -3.84
N TYR A 173 -19.65 -14.45 -4.29
CA TYR A 173 -18.46 -13.84 -3.68
C TYR A 173 -18.74 -13.32 -2.27
N ILE A 174 -19.88 -12.66 -2.03
CA ILE A 174 -20.25 -12.22 -0.68
C ILE A 174 -20.30 -13.40 0.28
N THR A 175 -20.95 -14.50 -0.12
CA THR A 175 -21.09 -15.69 0.74
C THR A 175 -19.75 -16.33 1.04
N ARG A 176 -18.90 -16.46 0.01
CA ARG A 176 -17.60 -17.12 0.11
C ARG A 176 -16.61 -16.36 1.00
N GLU A 177 -16.59 -15.04 0.90
CA GLU A 177 -15.50 -14.23 1.46
C GLU A 177 -15.87 -13.52 2.79
N SER A 178 -17.15 -13.52 3.18
CA SER A 178 -17.61 -12.82 4.39
C SER A 178 -16.87 -13.22 5.67
N ILE A 179 -16.52 -14.51 5.82
CA ILE A 179 -15.81 -15.00 7.00
C ILE A 179 -14.38 -14.49 7.03
N ASP A 180 -13.70 -14.49 5.90
CA ASP A 180 -12.30 -14.05 5.81
C ASP A 180 -12.20 -12.54 5.98
N ILE A 181 -13.16 -11.79 5.44
CA ILE A 181 -13.27 -10.34 5.67
C ILE A 181 -13.51 -10.02 7.14
N ALA A 182 -14.41 -10.77 7.82
CA ALA A 182 -14.67 -10.57 9.25
C ALA A 182 -13.41 -10.87 10.09
N ARG A 183 -12.65 -11.93 9.76
CA ARG A 183 -11.38 -12.26 10.41
C ARG A 183 -10.32 -11.17 10.17
N TYR A 184 -10.21 -10.71 8.93
CA TYR A 184 -9.30 -9.64 8.55
C TYR A 184 -9.55 -8.36 9.34
N ASN A 185 -10.82 -8.02 9.60
CA ASN A 185 -11.22 -6.80 10.31
C ASN A 185 -11.27 -6.94 11.84
N GLN A 186 -11.06 -8.15 12.41
CA GLN A 186 -11.26 -8.38 13.83
C GLN A 186 -10.43 -7.47 14.72
N TYR A 187 -9.11 -7.37 14.47
CA TYR A 187 -8.22 -6.52 15.27
C TYR A 187 -8.62 -5.04 15.24
N TYR A 188 -9.06 -4.58 14.07
CA TYR A 188 -9.49 -3.21 13.84
C TYR A 188 -10.78 -2.90 14.62
N LEU A 189 -11.76 -3.79 14.53
CA LEU A 189 -13.00 -3.66 15.25
C LEU A 189 -12.79 -3.75 16.77
N ASP A 190 -11.94 -4.65 17.23
CA ASP A 190 -11.60 -4.78 18.65
C ASP A 190 -10.96 -3.49 19.17
N ALA A 191 -9.96 -2.96 18.45
CA ALA A 191 -9.28 -1.73 18.83
C ALA A 191 -10.23 -0.53 18.96
N LEU A 192 -11.20 -0.39 18.04
CA LEU A 192 -12.14 0.73 18.02
C LEU A 192 -13.36 0.50 18.96
N SER A 193 -13.96 -0.69 18.97
CA SER A 193 -15.19 -0.96 19.71
C SER A 193 -15.02 -0.91 21.22
N ARG A 194 -13.83 -1.26 21.71
CA ARG A 194 -13.49 -1.18 23.14
C ARG A 194 -13.12 0.23 23.62
N ARG A 195 -13.14 1.21 22.72
CA ARG A 195 -12.85 2.61 23.02
C ARG A 195 -14.06 3.48 22.72
N PRO A 196 -14.91 3.80 23.75
CA PRO A 196 -16.14 4.54 23.55
C PRO A 196 -15.99 5.88 22.79
N SER A 197 -14.82 6.54 22.94
CA SER A 197 -14.52 7.80 22.24
C SER A 197 -14.37 7.63 20.72
N TYR A 198 -14.10 6.41 20.22
CA TYR A 198 -13.93 6.10 18.79
C TYR A 198 -15.05 5.22 18.26
N HIS A 199 -16.11 5.03 19.03
CA HIS A 199 -17.25 4.24 18.62
C HIS A 199 -18.03 4.91 17.49
N ASN A 200 -17.79 4.47 16.28
CA ASN A 200 -18.56 4.87 15.09
C ASN A 200 -19.50 3.72 14.70
N ALA A 201 -20.77 3.84 15.10
CA ALA A 201 -21.79 2.80 14.87
C ALA A 201 -21.92 2.43 13.37
N MET A 202 -21.82 3.41 12.46
CA MET A 202 -21.89 3.18 11.02
C MET A 202 -20.66 2.40 10.53
N ASN A 203 -19.47 2.71 11.02
CA ASN A 203 -18.26 1.95 10.69
C ASN A 203 -18.38 0.50 11.14
N ILE A 204 -18.79 0.27 12.40
CA ILE A 204 -18.97 -1.09 12.94
C ILE A 204 -20.01 -1.88 12.16
N ALA A 205 -21.12 -1.23 11.76
CA ALA A 205 -22.18 -1.87 11.00
C ALA A 205 -21.78 -2.21 9.54
N THR A 206 -20.81 -1.50 8.96
CA THR A 206 -20.52 -1.59 7.52
C THR A 206 -19.13 -2.11 7.17
N CYS A 207 -18.16 -2.13 8.09
CA CYS A 207 -16.77 -2.49 7.74
C CYS A 207 -16.63 -3.92 7.18
N ASN A 208 -17.50 -4.85 7.56
CA ASN A 208 -17.57 -6.22 7.04
C ASN A 208 -18.55 -6.38 5.86
N SER A 209 -19.15 -5.28 5.38
CA SER A 209 -20.04 -5.31 4.22
C SER A 209 -19.25 -5.27 2.92
N PHE A 210 -19.91 -5.62 1.82
CA PHE A 210 -19.38 -5.42 0.47
C PHE A 210 -20.02 -4.20 -0.17
N LEU A 211 -19.23 -3.45 -0.91
CA LEU A 211 -19.61 -2.29 -1.69
C LEU A 211 -19.60 -2.65 -3.17
N CYS A 212 -20.68 -2.32 -3.89
CA CYS A 212 -20.74 -2.36 -5.35
C CYS A 212 -20.47 -0.98 -5.89
N GLU A 213 -19.63 -0.86 -6.92
CA GLU A 213 -19.25 0.41 -7.53
C GLU A 213 -19.25 0.31 -9.05
N GLY A 214 -19.83 1.31 -9.72
CA GLY A 214 -19.82 1.42 -11.17
C GLY A 214 -18.40 1.41 -11.72
N LEU A 215 -18.23 0.84 -12.92
CA LEU A 215 -16.95 0.86 -13.62
C LEU A 215 -16.50 2.29 -13.87
N ILE A 216 -15.23 2.55 -13.65
CA ILE A 216 -14.62 3.87 -13.85
C ILE A 216 -13.62 3.76 -15.00
N ASP A 217 -13.83 4.55 -16.04
CA ASP A 217 -12.94 4.62 -17.20
C ASP A 217 -11.72 5.52 -16.93
N GLY A 218 -10.73 5.39 -17.81
CA GLY A 218 -9.53 6.21 -17.79
C GLY A 218 -8.31 5.50 -17.21
N VAL A 219 -7.19 6.21 -17.19
CA VAL A 219 -5.95 5.70 -16.61
C VAL A 219 -6.00 5.78 -15.09
N GLN A 220 -5.51 4.74 -14.42
CA GLN A 220 -5.37 4.76 -12.97
C GLN A 220 -4.08 5.45 -12.57
N VAL A 221 -4.21 6.39 -11.65
CA VAL A 221 -3.09 7.08 -11.03
C VAL A 221 -3.31 7.21 -9.54
N THR A 222 -2.22 7.42 -8.81
CA THR A 222 -2.24 7.90 -7.42
C THR A 222 -1.76 9.35 -7.37
N VAL A 223 -2.42 10.15 -6.55
CA VAL A 223 -2.04 11.52 -6.25
C VAL A 223 -1.56 11.57 -4.81
N ASP A 224 -0.29 11.90 -4.62
CA ASP A 224 0.38 11.93 -3.32
C ASP A 224 0.53 13.35 -2.81
N GLY A 225 0.30 13.52 -1.51
CA GLY A 225 0.41 14.80 -0.85
C GLY A 225 0.41 14.69 0.67
N PHE A 226 0.48 15.84 1.31
CA PHE A 226 0.27 15.97 2.75
C PHE A 226 -0.57 17.20 3.05
N ILE A 227 -1.18 17.21 4.22
CA ILE A 227 -1.83 18.39 4.81
C ILE A 227 -1.13 18.69 6.14
N TYR A 228 -0.70 19.90 6.32
CA TYR A 228 -0.05 20.39 7.53
C TYR A 228 -0.70 21.71 7.95
N GLU A 229 -1.26 21.75 9.17
CA GLU A 229 -1.97 22.90 9.72
C GLU A 229 -3.01 23.49 8.74
N GLY A 230 -3.74 22.60 8.04
CA GLY A 230 -4.79 22.95 7.09
C GLY A 230 -4.30 23.31 5.68
N GLU A 231 -2.99 23.44 5.44
CA GLU A 231 -2.42 23.67 4.12
C GLU A 231 -2.16 22.36 3.38
N ILE A 232 -2.77 22.18 2.21
CA ILE A 232 -2.57 21.00 1.35
C ILE A 232 -1.40 21.24 0.41
N THR A 233 -0.53 20.24 0.31
CA THR A 233 0.58 20.22 -0.64
C THR A 233 0.55 18.91 -1.42
N PHE A 234 0.42 19.00 -2.75
CA PHE A 234 0.59 17.86 -3.66
C PHE A 234 2.04 17.81 -4.12
N PHE A 235 2.65 16.62 -4.14
CA PHE A 235 4.05 16.47 -4.55
C PHE A 235 4.29 15.44 -5.65
N GLY A 236 3.29 14.66 -6.02
CA GLY A 236 3.48 13.70 -7.09
C GLY A 236 2.20 13.05 -7.62
N VAL A 237 2.29 12.59 -8.86
CA VAL A 237 1.30 11.71 -9.49
C VAL A 237 2.03 10.51 -10.06
N THR A 238 1.59 9.32 -9.70
CA THR A 238 2.15 8.03 -10.12
C THR A 238 1.13 7.28 -10.97
N LYS A 239 1.50 6.85 -12.18
CA LYS A 239 0.61 6.11 -13.09
C LYS A 239 0.78 4.62 -12.94
N ALA A 240 -0.31 3.90 -12.78
CA ALA A 240 -0.35 2.44 -12.80
C ALA A 240 -0.38 1.90 -14.24
N ASN A 241 0.44 0.87 -14.51
CA ASN A 241 0.44 0.09 -15.73
C ASN A 241 0.28 -1.38 -15.35
N TYR A 242 -0.50 -2.11 -16.13
CA TYR A 242 -0.91 -3.47 -15.83
C TYR A 242 -0.19 -4.49 -16.69
N TYR A 243 -0.10 -5.73 -16.22
CA TYR A 243 0.23 -6.85 -17.07
C TYR A 243 -0.84 -7.02 -18.16
N PRO A 244 -0.47 -7.46 -19.37
CA PRO A 244 -1.45 -7.75 -20.43
C PRO A 244 -2.52 -8.73 -19.91
N ASP A 245 -3.78 -8.46 -20.25
CA ASP A 245 -4.95 -9.30 -19.92
C ASP A 245 -5.12 -9.63 -18.43
N SER A 246 -4.57 -8.78 -17.53
CA SER A 246 -4.62 -8.95 -16.08
C SER A 246 -5.00 -7.65 -15.36
N ASN A 247 -5.54 -7.79 -14.15
CA ASN A 247 -5.72 -6.67 -13.22
C ASN A 247 -4.52 -6.46 -12.30
N SER A 248 -3.43 -7.23 -12.47
CA SER A 248 -2.20 -7.11 -11.69
C SER A 248 -1.33 -6.00 -12.24
N PHE A 249 -0.78 -5.19 -11.35
CA PHE A 249 0.12 -4.10 -11.72
C PHE A 249 1.45 -4.68 -12.23
N PHE A 250 1.92 -4.16 -13.36
CA PHE A 250 3.24 -4.47 -13.87
C PHE A 250 4.27 -3.48 -13.34
N TYR A 251 4.01 -2.17 -13.53
CA TYR A 251 4.82 -1.13 -12.94
C TYR A 251 4.02 0.15 -12.71
N HIS A 252 4.50 0.94 -11.76
CA HIS A 252 4.04 2.29 -11.50
C HIS A 252 5.08 3.29 -11.98
N LEU A 253 4.65 4.24 -12.80
CA LEU A 253 5.52 5.27 -13.42
C LEU A 253 5.41 6.58 -12.66
N PHE A 254 6.52 7.08 -12.19
CA PHE A 254 6.64 8.41 -11.58
C PHE A 254 7.74 9.25 -12.27
N PRO A 255 7.57 10.56 -12.49
CA PRO A 255 6.34 11.31 -12.33
C PRO A 255 5.42 11.13 -13.56
N TYR A 256 4.13 11.15 -13.34
CA TYR A 256 3.15 11.26 -14.42
C TYR A 256 2.51 12.66 -14.39
N SER A 257 2.11 13.18 -15.56
CA SER A 257 1.48 14.49 -15.68
C SER A 257 0.27 14.44 -16.60
N PHE A 258 -0.80 15.05 -16.19
CA PHE A 258 -1.97 15.35 -17.03
C PHE A 258 -1.84 16.73 -17.69
N SER A 259 -2.78 17.06 -18.55
CA SER A 259 -2.96 18.44 -19.00
C SER A 259 -3.13 19.39 -17.82
N PRO A 260 -2.69 20.66 -17.94
CA PRO A 260 -2.85 21.64 -16.86
C PRO A 260 -4.29 21.81 -16.39
N GLU A 261 -5.25 21.68 -17.32
CA GLU A 261 -6.68 21.79 -17.01
C GLU A 261 -7.18 20.64 -16.14
N LEU A 262 -6.84 19.39 -16.49
CA LEU A 262 -7.24 18.22 -15.70
C LEU A 262 -6.51 18.18 -14.36
N THR A 263 -5.21 18.53 -14.33
CA THR A 263 -4.44 18.66 -13.09
C THR A 263 -5.13 19.62 -12.12
N LYS A 264 -5.51 20.81 -12.58
CA LYS A 264 -6.22 21.79 -11.76
C LYS A 264 -7.54 21.26 -11.23
N LYS A 265 -8.34 20.58 -12.05
CA LYS A 265 -9.60 19.94 -11.61
C LYS A 265 -9.37 18.88 -10.53
N ILE A 266 -8.32 18.06 -10.68
CA ILE A 266 -7.95 17.05 -9.69
C ILE A 266 -7.59 17.73 -8.37
N GLU A 267 -6.69 18.70 -8.38
CA GLU A 267 -6.27 19.43 -7.19
C GLU A 267 -7.44 20.17 -6.49
N GLU A 268 -8.31 20.84 -7.24
CA GLU A 268 -9.49 21.49 -6.71
C GLU A 268 -10.48 20.49 -6.07
N GLY A 269 -10.74 19.37 -6.72
CA GLY A 269 -11.61 18.31 -6.20
C GLY A 269 -11.06 17.68 -4.92
N LEU A 270 -9.78 17.35 -4.92
CA LEU A 270 -9.12 16.76 -3.76
C LEU A 270 -8.96 17.75 -2.62
N SER A 271 -8.70 19.03 -2.90
CA SER A 271 -8.63 20.08 -1.87
C SER A 271 -9.94 20.30 -1.12
N ARG A 272 -11.09 20.01 -1.73
CA ARG A 272 -12.38 19.98 -1.03
C ARG A 272 -12.57 18.68 -0.22
N LEU A 273 -12.13 17.56 -0.75
CA LEU A 273 -12.40 16.24 -0.17
C LEU A 273 -11.51 15.94 1.05
N ILE A 274 -10.19 16.18 0.95
CA ILE A 274 -9.21 15.77 1.97
C ILE A 274 -9.57 16.32 3.36
N PRO A 275 -9.86 17.62 3.55
CA PRO A 275 -10.30 18.13 4.86
C PRO A 275 -11.67 17.59 5.30
N ALA A 276 -12.59 17.34 4.34
CA ALA A 276 -13.91 16.79 4.66
C ALA A 276 -13.87 15.35 5.21
N LEU A 277 -12.85 14.58 4.83
CA LEU A 277 -12.58 13.27 5.42
C LEU A 277 -11.97 13.37 6.83
N GLY A 278 -11.56 14.58 7.26
CA GLY A 278 -10.93 14.84 8.53
C GLY A 278 -9.41 14.68 8.53
N ILE A 279 -8.80 14.53 7.35
CA ILE A 279 -7.34 14.44 7.24
C ILE A 279 -6.73 15.80 7.53
N ASN A 280 -5.84 15.85 8.52
CA ASN A 280 -4.98 16.98 8.86
C ASN A 280 -3.72 16.46 9.54
N ASP A 281 -2.62 17.21 9.47
CA ASP A 281 -1.32 16.85 10.02
C ASP A 281 -0.90 15.40 9.65
N SER A 282 -1.09 15.06 8.38
CA SER A 282 -0.83 13.73 7.85
C SER A 282 -0.58 13.74 6.34
N PHE A 283 -0.01 12.65 5.86
CA PHE A 283 0.06 12.35 4.44
C PHE A 283 -1.26 11.76 3.95
N PHE A 284 -1.47 11.88 2.64
CA PHE A 284 -2.54 11.20 1.94
C PHE A 284 -2.06 10.66 0.60
N ASN A 285 -2.68 9.58 0.18
CA ASN A 285 -2.55 9.00 -1.15
C ASN A 285 -3.96 8.78 -1.69
N VAL A 286 -4.26 9.35 -2.85
CA VAL A 286 -5.58 9.25 -3.46
C VAL A 286 -5.49 8.52 -4.78
N GLU A 287 -6.11 7.36 -4.88
CA GLU A 287 -6.25 6.64 -6.13
C GLU A 287 -7.44 7.20 -6.91
N ILE A 288 -7.20 7.53 -8.17
CA ILE A 288 -8.20 8.03 -9.10
C ILE A 288 -8.08 7.33 -10.45
N ARG A 289 -9.16 7.30 -11.21
CA ARG A 289 -9.10 7.04 -12.65
C ARG A 289 -9.49 8.30 -13.40
N ALA A 290 -8.65 8.71 -14.33
CA ALA A 290 -8.78 9.97 -15.03
C ALA A 290 -8.78 9.76 -16.55
N ASN A 291 -9.66 10.49 -17.24
CA ASN A 291 -9.81 10.47 -18.70
C ASN A 291 -9.50 11.86 -19.24
N GLU A 292 -8.36 12.01 -19.91
CA GLU A 292 -7.95 13.30 -20.52
C GLU A 292 -8.85 13.74 -21.67
N LYS A 293 -9.42 12.79 -22.43
CA LYS A 293 -10.30 13.13 -23.58
C LYS A 293 -11.56 13.85 -23.12
N ASP A 294 -12.12 13.38 -22.01
CA ASP A 294 -13.37 13.93 -21.45
C ASP A 294 -13.09 14.97 -20.37
N ASN A 295 -11.81 15.17 -20.03
CA ASN A 295 -11.37 16.05 -18.93
C ASN A 295 -12.11 15.76 -17.62
N THR A 296 -12.21 14.46 -17.27
CA THR A 296 -12.94 13.94 -16.10
C THR A 296 -12.08 12.98 -15.28
N PHE A 297 -12.44 12.82 -14.00
CA PHE A 297 -11.86 11.80 -13.15
C PHE A 297 -12.87 11.32 -12.11
N LYS A 298 -12.63 10.14 -11.55
CA LYS A 298 -13.38 9.58 -10.42
C LYS A 298 -12.42 9.02 -9.38
N ILE A 299 -12.83 9.07 -8.12
CA ILE A 299 -12.05 8.57 -6.99
C ILE A 299 -12.23 7.05 -6.89
N VAL A 300 -11.11 6.32 -6.82
CA VAL A 300 -11.08 4.89 -6.54
C VAL A 300 -11.00 4.66 -5.04
N GLU A 301 -10.02 5.31 -4.37
CA GLU A 301 -9.78 5.16 -2.93
C GLU A 301 -9.05 6.37 -2.37
N VAL A 302 -9.22 6.65 -1.07
CA VAL A 302 -8.45 7.67 -0.34
C VAL A 302 -7.81 7.00 0.86
N ASN A 303 -6.49 7.16 0.98
CA ASN A 303 -5.70 6.67 2.09
C ASN A 303 -5.18 7.86 2.91
N SER A 304 -5.37 7.83 4.24
CA SER A 304 -4.89 8.87 5.17
C SER A 304 -3.46 8.60 5.66
N ARG A 305 -2.62 8.13 4.76
CA ARG A 305 -1.23 7.75 5.02
C ARG A 305 -0.41 7.88 3.75
N ILE A 306 0.91 7.76 3.89
CA ILE A 306 1.82 7.71 2.75
C ILE A 306 1.57 6.45 1.90
N ALA A 307 1.83 6.55 0.58
CA ALA A 307 2.01 5.39 -0.27
C ALA A 307 3.46 4.89 -0.12
N PHE A 308 3.71 4.09 0.92
CA PHE A 308 5.06 3.65 1.30
C PHE A 308 5.83 3.02 0.13
N GLN A 309 5.14 2.25 -0.71
CA GLN A 309 5.78 1.59 -1.85
C GLN A 309 6.45 2.57 -2.83
N PHE A 310 6.03 3.84 -2.87
CA PHE A 310 6.59 4.84 -3.77
C PHE A 310 7.63 5.76 -3.12
N ALA A 311 8.00 5.54 -1.86
CA ALA A 311 8.95 6.42 -1.16
C ALA A 311 10.29 6.52 -1.92
N LYS A 312 10.90 5.38 -2.29
CA LYS A 312 12.14 5.35 -3.06
C LYS A 312 11.97 5.82 -4.50
N THR A 313 10.83 5.51 -5.12
CA THR A 313 10.46 6.03 -6.45
C THR A 313 10.43 7.55 -6.47
N ILE A 314 9.81 8.19 -5.47
CA ILE A 314 9.71 9.65 -5.35
C ILE A 314 11.07 10.26 -5.01
N GLU A 315 11.82 9.66 -4.07
CA GLU A 315 13.16 10.11 -3.69
C GLU A 315 14.11 10.15 -4.89
N ALA A 316 14.13 9.12 -5.73
CA ALA A 316 15.00 9.01 -6.90
C ALA A 316 14.80 10.15 -7.91
N VAL A 317 13.58 10.68 -8.00
CA VAL A 317 13.21 11.73 -8.97
C VAL A 317 13.16 13.12 -8.32
N ARG A 318 12.58 13.24 -7.12
CA ARG A 318 12.37 14.54 -6.46
C ARG A 318 13.56 14.98 -5.61
N GLY A 319 14.41 14.04 -5.19
CA GLY A 319 15.58 14.33 -4.37
C GLY A 319 15.28 14.60 -2.89
N PHE A 320 14.03 14.41 -2.45
CA PHE A 320 13.66 14.38 -1.03
C PHE A 320 13.05 13.02 -0.66
N ASP A 321 13.31 12.55 0.54
CA ASP A 321 12.71 11.30 1.04
C ASP A 321 11.35 11.59 1.70
N PRO A 322 10.23 11.06 1.18
CA PRO A 322 8.90 11.25 1.77
C PRO A 322 8.78 10.73 3.21
N LEU A 323 9.60 9.75 3.62
CA LEU A 323 9.61 9.24 4.99
C LEU A 323 10.17 10.27 5.98
N HIS A 324 11.19 11.04 5.57
CA HIS A 324 11.70 12.16 6.37
C HIS A 324 10.66 13.26 6.51
N LEU A 325 9.95 13.60 5.42
CA LEU A 325 8.87 14.59 5.48
C LEU A 325 7.72 14.14 6.42
N GLN A 326 7.48 12.82 6.49
CA GLN A 326 6.47 12.29 7.42
C GLN A 326 6.92 12.45 8.88
N CYS A 327 8.22 12.29 9.17
CA CYS A 327 8.77 12.61 10.48
C CYS A 327 8.63 14.09 10.81
N ASP A 328 8.88 15.00 9.84
CA ASP A 328 8.67 16.44 10.03
C ASP A 328 7.24 16.74 10.49
N VAL A 329 6.23 16.20 9.81
CA VAL A 329 4.81 16.35 10.21
C VAL A 329 4.57 15.81 11.61
N ALA A 330 5.09 14.62 11.92
CA ALA A 330 4.85 13.95 13.19
C ALA A 330 5.42 14.73 14.39
N VAL A 331 6.52 15.48 14.21
CA VAL A 331 7.12 16.32 15.25
C VAL A 331 6.63 17.78 15.21
N GLY A 332 5.71 18.13 14.32
CA GLY A 332 5.18 19.49 14.19
C GLY A 332 6.11 20.45 13.44
N LYS A 333 6.99 19.94 12.59
CA LYS A 333 7.82 20.73 11.67
C LYS A 333 7.15 20.76 10.29
N LYS A 334 7.03 21.94 9.68
CA LYS A 334 6.48 22.06 8.32
C LYS A 334 7.40 21.34 7.33
N PRO A 335 6.89 20.35 6.57
CA PRO A 335 7.69 19.64 5.57
C PRO A 335 8.21 20.56 4.49
N SER A 336 9.43 20.31 4.02
CA SER A 336 10.05 21.05 2.93
C SER A 336 10.27 20.14 1.73
N LEU A 337 9.71 20.50 0.57
CA LEU A 337 9.93 19.80 -0.70
C LEU A 337 11.24 20.18 -1.40
N VAL A 338 12.11 20.92 -0.70
CA VAL A 338 13.43 21.25 -1.23
C VAL A 338 14.25 19.96 -1.32
N PRO A 339 14.82 19.63 -2.50
CA PRO A 339 15.67 18.46 -2.65
C PRO A 339 16.83 18.48 -1.65
N THR A 340 17.04 17.39 -0.95
CA THR A 340 18.22 17.16 -0.09
C THR A 340 19.35 16.46 -0.85
N ARG A 341 19.02 15.89 -2.02
CA ARG A 341 19.96 15.32 -2.98
C ARG A 341 19.71 15.93 -4.36
N GLU A 342 20.73 16.00 -5.20
CA GLU A 342 20.55 16.37 -6.60
C GLU A 342 19.67 15.33 -7.30
N ASN A 343 18.65 15.79 -8.05
CA ASN A 343 17.81 14.91 -8.85
C ASN A 343 18.68 14.25 -9.92
N ARG A 344 18.80 12.93 -9.86
CA ARG A 344 19.65 12.16 -10.78
C ARG A 344 18.90 11.69 -12.01
N PHE A 345 17.57 11.45 -11.87
CA PHE A 345 16.78 10.77 -12.89
C PHE A 345 15.49 11.53 -13.20
N LYS A 346 15.05 11.42 -14.47
CA LYS A 346 13.79 12.00 -14.92
C LYS A 346 12.58 11.19 -14.48
N TYR A 347 12.76 9.86 -14.43
CA TYR A 347 11.71 8.90 -14.11
C TYR A 347 12.21 7.86 -13.12
N CYS A 348 11.28 7.25 -12.39
CA CYS A 348 11.51 6.01 -11.69
C CYS A 348 10.27 5.13 -11.84
N TYR A 349 10.48 3.86 -12.16
CA TYR A 349 9.40 2.88 -12.26
C TYR A 349 9.50 1.92 -11.08
N ASN A 350 8.39 1.76 -10.36
CA ASN A 350 8.26 0.75 -9.32
C ASN A 350 7.62 -0.49 -9.96
N PHE A 351 8.42 -1.49 -10.28
CA PHE A 351 7.96 -2.76 -10.85
C PHE A 351 7.43 -3.68 -9.76
N GLU A 352 6.33 -4.35 -10.06
CA GLU A 352 5.78 -5.43 -9.26
C GLU A 352 6.01 -6.76 -9.99
N LEU A 353 6.84 -7.62 -9.43
CA LEU A 353 7.11 -8.94 -10.02
C LEU A 353 6.06 -9.95 -9.56
N HIS A 354 5.33 -10.50 -10.52
CA HIS A 354 4.22 -11.42 -10.27
C HIS A 354 4.46 -12.80 -10.87
N HIS A 355 3.94 -13.82 -10.19
CA HIS A 355 3.77 -15.16 -10.70
C HIS A 355 2.27 -15.46 -10.83
N PHE A 356 1.82 -15.96 -11.97
CA PHE A 356 0.40 -16.12 -12.29
C PHE A 356 -0.17 -17.50 -11.97
N ALA A 357 0.60 -18.33 -11.29
CA ALA A 357 0.17 -19.61 -10.73
C ALA A 357 0.77 -19.79 -9.34
N ASP A 358 0.13 -20.57 -8.48
CA ASP A 358 0.76 -20.91 -7.20
C ASP A 358 2.01 -21.75 -7.43
N ALA A 359 3.08 -21.41 -6.73
CA ALA A 359 4.37 -22.08 -6.86
C ALA A 359 5.13 -22.06 -5.54
N ARG A 360 5.95 -23.09 -5.33
CA ARG A 360 6.88 -23.14 -4.20
C ARG A 360 8.15 -22.38 -4.55
N ILE A 361 8.55 -21.50 -3.64
CA ILE A 361 9.76 -20.68 -3.76
C ILE A 361 10.97 -21.55 -3.37
N VAL A 362 11.83 -21.85 -4.32
CA VAL A 362 13.04 -22.68 -4.10
C VAL A 362 14.30 -21.85 -4.02
N GLN A 363 14.26 -20.61 -4.53
CA GLN A 363 15.39 -19.68 -4.42
C GLN A 363 14.88 -18.23 -4.43
N THR A 364 15.35 -17.46 -3.46
CA THR A 364 15.28 -15.97 -3.46
C THR A 364 16.66 -15.40 -3.86
N PRO A 365 16.78 -14.09 -4.13
CA PRO A 365 18.07 -13.50 -4.48
C PRO A 365 19.12 -13.77 -3.40
N THR A 366 20.29 -14.22 -3.84
CA THR A 366 21.43 -14.46 -2.95
C THR A 366 22.14 -13.15 -2.59
N GLN A 367 22.94 -13.16 -1.54
CA GLN A 367 23.79 -11.99 -1.20
C GLN A 367 24.73 -11.59 -2.36
N SER A 368 25.23 -12.57 -3.16
CA SER A 368 26.02 -12.29 -4.34
C SER A 368 25.20 -11.61 -5.46
N ALA A 369 23.92 -11.99 -5.64
CA ALA A 369 23.04 -11.34 -6.60
C ALA A 369 22.76 -9.88 -6.19
N TYR A 370 22.49 -9.60 -4.92
CA TYR A 370 22.35 -8.23 -4.42
C TYR A 370 23.66 -7.43 -4.59
N ALA A 371 24.83 -8.03 -4.32
CA ALA A 371 26.11 -7.36 -4.49
C ALA A 371 26.40 -7.05 -5.98
N GLU A 372 26.11 -7.99 -6.89
CA GLU A 372 26.22 -7.78 -8.34
C GLU A 372 25.29 -6.67 -8.82
N MET A 373 24.02 -6.72 -8.42
CA MET A 373 23.03 -5.70 -8.75
C MET A 373 23.48 -4.32 -8.25
N HIS A 374 23.88 -4.23 -6.98
CA HIS A 374 24.31 -2.96 -6.38
C HIS A 374 25.58 -2.39 -7.03
N LEU A 375 26.50 -3.26 -7.46
CA LEU A 375 27.69 -2.83 -8.21
C LEU A 375 27.34 -2.27 -9.59
N LYS A 376 26.37 -2.89 -10.27
CA LYS A 376 25.97 -2.52 -11.64
C LYS A 376 24.96 -1.37 -11.66
N TYR A 377 24.02 -1.37 -10.74
CA TYR A 377 22.92 -0.43 -10.63
C TYR A 377 22.72 0.02 -9.16
N PRO A 378 23.63 0.83 -8.62
CA PRO A 378 23.59 1.25 -7.21
C PRO A 378 22.35 2.07 -6.84
N GLU A 379 21.62 2.59 -7.84
CA GLU A 379 20.40 3.36 -7.69
C GLU A 379 19.13 2.50 -7.63
N VAL A 380 19.22 1.20 -7.92
CA VAL A 380 18.07 0.28 -7.92
C VAL A 380 17.79 -0.22 -6.51
N HIS A 381 16.54 -0.12 -6.08
CA HIS A 381 16.07 -0.67 -4.80
C HIS A 381 15.22 -1.90 -5.01
N VAL A 382 15.49 -2.96 -4.25
CA VAL A 382 14.74 -4.22 -4.31
C VAL A 382 14.08 -4.50 -2.98
N ARG A 383 12.79 -4.80 -3.00
CA ARG A 383 12.04 -5.26 -1.85
C ARG A 383 11.53 -6.68 -2.08
N ASN A 384 12.18 -7.64 -1.44
CA ASN A 384 11.76 -9.03 -1.45
C ASN A 384 10.56 -9.23 -0.51
N LEU A 385 9.50 -9.87 -1.00
CA LEU A 385 8.24 -10.04 -0.26
C LEU A 385 8.01 -11.48 0.20
N VAL A 386 8.90 -12.41 -0.14
CA VAL A 386 8.68 -13.85 0.03
C VAL A 386 9.92 -14.55 0.61
N HIS A 387 9.74 -15.76 1.10
CA HIS A 387 10.82 -16.56 1.67
C HIS A 387 10.92 -17.95 1.03
N GLU A 388 12.13 -18.50 0.95
CA GLU A 388 12.38 -19.86 0.46
C GLU A 388 11.66 -20.91 1.29
N GLY A 389 11.20 -21.96 0.62
CA GLY A 389 10.53 -23.10 1.24
C GLY A 389 9.02 -22.96 1.44
N PHE A 390 8.46 -21.77 1.18
CA PHE A 390 7.03 -21.49 1.24
C PHE A 390 6.37 -21.52 -0.14
N ASN A 391 5.06 -21.68 -0.18
CA ASN A 391 4.28 -21.47 -1.39
C ASN A 391 3.90 -20.00 -1.52
N LEU A 392 3.74 -19.50 -2.73
CA LEU A 392 3.34 -18.11 -2.99
C LEU A 392 1.98 -17.78 -2.37
N SER A 393 1.07 -18.77 -2.33
CA SER A 393 -0.26 -18.64 -1.71
C SER A 393 -0.24 -18.39 -0.19
N GLU A 394 0.89 -18.59 0.48
CA GLU A 394 1.04 -18.31 1.91
C GLU A 394 1.30 -16.83 2.22
N PHE A 395 1.58 -16.04 1.19
CA PHE A 395 1.81 -14.59 1.30
C PHE A 395 0.58 -13.81 0.83
N LYS A 396 0.58 -12.50 1.09
CA LYS A 396 -0.46 -11.59 0.57
C LYS A 396 -0.40 -11.56 -0.95
N HIS A 397 -1.50 -11.83 -1.63
CA HIS A 397 -1.58 -11.89 -3.08
C HIS A 397 -2.91 -11.36 -3.62
N ASN A 398 -2.92 -11.01 -4.90
CA ASN A 398 -4.13 -10.69 -5.64
C ASN A 398 -4.87 -11.99 -6.02
N PRO A 399 -6.18 -11.94 -6.32
CA PRO A 399 -6.93 -13.13 -6.74
C PRO A 399 -6.32 -13.87 -7.94
N ASP A 400 -5.71 -13.14 -8.87
CA ASP A 400 -5.24 -13.67 -10.15
C ASP A 400 -3.72 -13.84 -10.23
N SER A 401 -2.96 -13.42 -9.20
CA SER A 401 -1.49 -13.45 -9.22
C SER A 401 -0.85 -13.30 -7.85
N PHE A 402 0.39 -13.74 -7.74
CA PHE A 402 1.19 -13.75 -6.54
C PHE A 402 2.37 -12.79 -6.70
N ARG A 403 2.31 -11.63 -6.04
CA ARG A 403 3.41 -10.66 -6.04
C ARG A 403 4.52 -11.13 -5.10
N TYR A 404 5.74 -11.32 -5.63
CA TYR A 404 6.85 -11.85 -4.86
C TYR A 404 8.00 -10.85 -4.63
N CYS A 405 8.07 -9.78 -5.43
CA CYS A 405 9.11 -8.78 -5.33
C CYS A 405 8.63 -7.43 -5.85
N MET A 406 9.20 -6.35 -5.34
CA MET A 406 9.06 -4.99 -5.90
C MET A 406 10.43 -4.43 -6.19
N VAL A 407 10.57 -3.68 -7.29
CA VAL A 407 11.85 -3.11 -7.71
C VAL A 407 11.65 -1.68 -8.20
N ASP A 408 12.33 -0.72 -7.57
CA ASP A 408 12.39 0.66 -8.01
C ASP A 408 13.58 0.84 -8.96
N ILE A 409 13.31 1.18 -10.21
CA ILE A 409 14.32 1.37 -11.26
C ILE A 409 14.25 2.79 -11.81
N PRO A 410 15.17 3.67 -11.44
CA PRO A 410 15.25 5.00 -11.99
C PRO A 410 16.02 5.04 -13.33
N GLY A 411 15.68 6.04 -14.15
CA GLY A 411 16.36 6.29 -15.43
C GLY A 411 15.88 7.57 -16.11
N ASP A 412 16.50 7.91 -17.23
CA ASP A 412 16.21 9.13 -17.98
C ASP A 412 15.30 8.89 -19.20
N SER A 413 15.04 7.62 -19.53
CA SER A 413 14.12 7.22 -20.60
C SER A 413 13.44 5.89 -20.27
N HIS A 414 12.30 5.66 -20.93
CA HIS A 414 11.59 4.38 -20.86
C HIS A 414 12.46 3.19 -21.31
N GLU A 415 13.17 3.36 -22.43
CA GLU A 415 14.03 2.32 -23.01
C GLU A 415 15.15 1.91 -22.02
N GLU A 416 15.81 2.89 -21.40
CA GLU A 416 16.84 2.64 -20.38
C GLU A 416 16.27 1.85 -19.20
N ILE A 417 15.13 2.26 -18.68
CA ILE A 417 14.50 1.63 -17.52
C ILE A 417 14.08 0.19 -17.84
N MET A 418 13.51 -0.05 -19.03
CA MET A 418 13.10 -1.40 -19.44
C MET A 418 14.30 -2.32 -19.65
N HIS A 419 15.42 -1.81 -20.20
CA HIS A 419 16.65 -2.58 -20.33
C HIS A 419 17.23 -2.94 -18.94
N LYS A 420 17.26 -1.98 -18.00
CA LYS A 420 17.68 -2.25 -16.61
C LYS A 420 16.76 -3.30 -15.96
N TYR A 421 15.44 -3.21 -16.19
CA TYR A 421 14.47 -4.16 -15.65
C TYR A 421 14.78 -5.60 -16.06
N GLU A 422 14.99 -5.87 -17.35
CA GLU A 422 15.31 -7.20 -17.85
C GLU A 422 16.59 -7.76 -17.21
N ASP A 423 17.61 -6.94 -17.08
CA ASP A 423 18.87 -7.33 -16.50
C ASP A 423 18.77 -7.55 -14.98
N VAL A 424 18.10 -6.67 -14.26
CA VAL A 424 17.86 -6.80 -12.81
C VAL A 424 17.07 -8.07 -12.48
N VAL A 425 16.00 -8.37 -13.22
CA VAL A 425 15.23 -9.60 -13.02
C VAL A 425 16.10 -10.84 -13.20
N ASN A 426 16.98 -10.85 -14.22
CA ASN A 426 17.92 -11.93 -14.44
C ASN A 426 18.95 -12.08 -13.30
N ILE A 427 19.51 -10.99 -12.80
CA ILE A 427 20.47 -10.97 -11.69
C ILE A 427 19.80 -11.47 -10.39
N LEU A 428 18.57 -11.03 -10.10
CA LEU A 428 17.85 -11.45 -8.89
C LEU A 428 17.61 -12.97 -8.83
N GLY A 429 17.41 -13.63 -9.98
CA GLY A 429 17.50 -15.09 -10.11
C GLY A 429 16.53 -15.88 -9.24
N TYR A 430 15.29 -15.40 -9.03
CA TYR A 430 14.24 -16.17 -8.35
C TYR A 430 13.99 -17.49 -9.07
N LYS A 431 13.72 -18.56 -8.28
CA LYS A 431 13.32 -19.85 -8.84
C LYS A 431 12.09 -20.39 -8.12
N PHE A 432 11.18 -20.88 -8.92
CA PHE A 432 9.91 -21.45 -8.48
C PHE A 432 9.74 -22.86 -9.04
N VAL A 433 9.00 -23.70 -8.31
CA VAL A 433 8.52 -24.99 -8.80
C VAL A 433 7.00 -25.05 -8.65
N PRO A 434 6.26 -25.58 -9.63
CA PRO A 434 4.81 -25.70 -9.54
C PRO A 434 4.39 -26.45 -8.28
N VAL A 435 3.32 -25.98 -7.62
CA VAL A 435 2.63 -26.73 -6.57
C VAL A 435 1.64 -27.65 -7.26
N HIS A 436 1.91 -28.99 -7.25
CA HIS A 436 0.94 -29.95 -7.75
C HIS A 436 -0.31 -29.93 -6.86
N SER A 437 -1.48 -29.84 -7.45
CA SER A 437 -2.72 -29.94 -6.70
C SER A 437 -2.81 -31.33 -6.04
N LYS A 438 -3.46 -31.44 -4.87
CA LYS A 438 -3.71 -32.73 -4.25
C LYS A 438 -4.52 -33.69 -5.15
N LEU A 439 -5.17 -33.19 -6.19
CA LEU A 439 -5.85 -33.98 -7.22
C LEU A 439 -4.86 -34.73 -8.12
N ASP A 440 -3.72 -34.11 -8.44
CA ASP A 440 -2.68 -34.78 -9.27
C ASP A 440 -1.97 -35.91 -8.51
N MET A 441 -1.95 -35.86 -7.15
CA MET A 441 -1.37 -36.91 -6.31
C MET A 441 -2.28 -38.12 -6.11
N VAL A 442 -3.57 -38.04 -6.45
CA VAL A 442 -4.52 -39.16 -6.32
C VAL A 442 -4.48 -40.07 -7.55
N GLU A 443 -4.09 -39.54 -8.73
CA GLU A 443 -3.92 -40.38 -9.94
C GLU A 443 -2.68 -41.26 -9.89
N ASP A 444 -1.60 -40.87 -9.20
CA ASP A 444 -0.38 -41.68 -9.07
C ASP A 444 -0.50 -42.85 -8.06
N TYR A 445 -1.64 -43.02 -7.38
CA TYR A 445 -1.82 -44.07 -6.35
C TYR A 445 -2.88 -45.12 -6.70
N MET A 446 -3.10 -45.40 -7.97
CA MET A 446 -3.86 -46.56 -8.44
C MET A 446 -2.92 -47.61 -9.04
N PRO A 447 -2.58 -48.71 -8.34
CA PRO A 447 -1.80 -49.78 -8.94
C PRO A 447 -2.72 -50.62 -9.86
N GLY A 448 -2.49 -50.52 -11.15
CA GLY A 448 -2.87 -51.56 -12.09
C GLY A 448 -4.01 -51.29 -13.07
N VAL A 449 -3.91 -50.25 -13.92
CA VAL A 449 -4.58 -50.25 -15.23
C VAL A 449 -3.58 -49.72 -16.27
N PRO A 450 -3.30 -50.42 -17.38
CA PRO A 450 -2.42 -49.93 -18.42
C PRO A 450 -3.16 -48.79 -19.21
N LEU A 451 -2.54 -47.64 -19.28
CA LEU A 451 -3.00 -46.56 -20.20
C LEU A 451 -2.42 -46.81 -21.59
N GLU A 452 -3.29 -46.88 -22.56
CA GLU A 452 -2.92 -46.81 -23.98
C GLU A 452 -2.44 -45.39 -24.32
N ASP A 453 -1.37 -45.35 -25.12
CA ASP A 453 -0.71 -44.14 -25.60
C ASP A 453 -1.65 -43.17 -26.33
N SER A 454 -1.70 -41.91 -25.88
CA SER A 454 -2.06 -40.80 -26.74
C SER A 454 -1.03 -39.66 -26.57
N HIS A 455 -0.14 -39.59 -27.58
CA HIS A 455 0.80 -38.50 -27.75
C HIS A 455 0.09 -37.13 -27.94
N GLY A 456 0.55 -36.16 -27.22
CA GLY A 456 0.16 -34.77 -27.37
C GLY A 456 1.00 -33.88 -26.48
N GLU A 457 2.26 -33.67 -26.85
CA GLU A 457 3.11 -32.64 -26.28
C GLU A 457 2.48 -31.26 -26.50
N ALA A 458 2.28 -30.52 -25.42
CA ALA A 458 2.07 -29.07 -25.48
C ALA A 458 3.10 -28.43 -24.57
N ASP A 459 4.15 -27.90 -25.18
CA ASP A 459 5.10 -26.95 -24.65
C ASP A 459 4.36 -25.70 -24.10
N LEU A 460 4.36 -25.56 -22.77
CA LEU A 460 3.91 -24.35 -22.08
C LEU A 460 4.96 -23.94 -21.02
N LEU A 461 6.20 -23.86 -21.45
CA LEU A 461 7.28 -23.26 -20.67
C LEU A 461 7.95 -22.19 -21.55
N SER A 462 7.53 -20.97 -21.39
CA SER A 462 8.15 -19.68 -21.76
C SER A 462 7.15 -18.73 -22.41
N ALA A 463 6.31 -18.13 -21.61
CA ALA A 463 5.51 -17.01 -22.07
C ALA A 463 5.81 -15.78 -21.18
N GLN A 464 6.98 -15.18 -21.40
CA GLN A 464 7.08 -13.75 -21.29
C GLN A 464 6.56 -13.17 -22.62
N PRO A 465 5.54 -12.29 -22.61
CA PRO A 465 5.04 -11.73 -23.87
C PRO A 465 6.06 -10.76 -24.47
N PRO A 466 6.23 -10.74 -25.80
CA PRO A 466 7.04 -9.73 -26.46
C PRO A 466 6.39 -8.36 -26.27
N LEU A 467 7.21 -7.39 -25.97
CA LEU A 467 6.86 -5.98 -25.87
C LEU A 467 6.35 -5.50 -27.25
N SER A 468 5.08 -5.18 -27.36
CA SER A 468 4.55 -4.46 -28.53
C SER A 468 4.60 -2.95 -28.27
N GLU A 469 5.02 -2.21 -29.29
CA GLU A 469 5.17 -0.75 -29.37
C GLU A 469 3.95 0.07 -28.91
#